data_e124b6e85bad8515ca64f7a001c6ccc0
#
_entry.id   e124b6e85bad8515ca64f7a001c6ccc0
#
_cell.length_a   1.000
_cell.length_b   1.000
_cell.length_c   1.000
_cell.angle_alpha   90.00
_cell.angle_beta   90.00
_cell.angle_gamma   90.00
#
_symmetry.space_group_name_H-M   'P 1'
#
loop_
_entity.id
_entity.type
_entity.pdbx_description
1 polymer ?
#
loop_
_entity_poly.entity_id
_entity_poly.type
_entity_poly.pdbx_seq_one_letter_code
_entity_poly.pdbx_strand_id
1 'polypeptide(L)'
;MIDLDDWIRELDEQPDREIIDHAAYQKQLFSEYVIRNDDNKEKRQELLKRFKNGETLSGEKGLRKELAAFDLGYFGRAYLSHYFVRKSPAFHEELDAIWESGVLKSKNPLKYAKEISRMKGSRNVIAAPRGHAKSTNLTFKDSLHAVVYGYKHYILLLSDSSEQAEGFLDEIKTELEENADLIEDFGSLKGEKTWRSNGILTKNDIKVEAIGSGKKVRGRKHRNWRPDLIVLDDIENDENVNTPEQRKKLKSWFEKAVSKAGDTYTDIMYIGTVLHYDSLLSNVLRNPRYHAKKYRAVISWAKNQSLWDEWESIYTCLLYTSPSPRDTER
;
A
#
# COMPACT_ATOMS: atom_id res chain seq x y z
N MET A 1 10.57 17.56 -36.86
CA MET A 1 11.32 17.93 -35.64
C MET A 1 10.28 18.55 -34.73
N ILE A 2 9.85 17.83 -33.72
CA ILE A 2 8.90 18.36 -32.70
C ILE A 2 9.74 19.27 -31.83
N ASP A 3 9.33 20.55 -31.75
CA ASP A 3 10.01 21.53 -30.91
C ASP A 3 9.85 21.10 -29.44
N LEU A 4 10.96 20.95 -28.74
CA LEU A 4 10.97 20.54 -27.33
C LEU A 4 10.25 21.56 -26.44
N ASP A 5 10.31 22.84 -26.83
CA ASP A 5 9.65 23.94 -26.14
C ASP A 5 8.13 23.90 -26.33
N ASP A 6 7.64 23.45 -27.50
CA ASP A 6 6.21 23.21 -27.71
C ASP A 6 5.72 22.00 -26.91
N TRP A 7 6.52 20.95 -26.83
CA TRP A 7 6.17 19.76 -26.02
C TRP A 7 6.18 20.07 -24.51
N ILE A 8 7.11 20.90 -24.03
CA ILE A 8 7.15 21.37 -22.64
C ILE A 8 5.95 22.28 -22.36
N ARG A 9 5.56 23.15 -23.32
CA ARG A 9 4.33 23.95 -23.18
C ARG A 9 3.06 23.10 -23.14
N GLU A 10 2.95 22.05 -23.97
CA GLU A 10 1.82 21.10 -23.88
C GLU A 10 1.78 20.34 -22.55
N LEU A 11 2.92 20.15 -21.87
CA LEU A 11 2.98 19.57 -20.52
C LEU A 11 2.62 20.58 -19.43
N ASP A 12 2.91 21.88 -19.63
CA ASP A 12 2.56 22.96 -18.69
C ASP A 12 1.13 23.47 -18.92
N GLU A 13 0.58 23.37 -20.13
CA GLU A 13 -0.84 23.53 -20.39
C GLU A 13 -1.63 22.29 -19.92
N GLN A 14 -1.48 21.92 -18.66
CA GLN A 14 -2.53 21.13 -18.02
C GLN A 14 -3.77 22.04 -18.02
N PRO A 15 -4.88 21.59 -18.63
CA PRO A 15 -6.11 22.37 -18.59
C PRO A 15 -6.37 22.74 -17.14
N ASP A 16 -6.71 23.99 -16.91
CA ASP A 16 -7.16 24.49 -15.61
C ASP A 16 -7.87 23.37 -14.89
N ARG A 17 -7.34 22.97 -13.72
CA ARG A 17 -8.02 21.97 -12.92
C ARG A 17 -9.40 22.53 -12.70
N GLU A 18 -10.36 22.11 -13.56
CA GLU A 18 -11.77 22.34 -13.28
C GLU A 18 -11.94 21.99 -11.83
N ILE A 19 -12.46 22.91 -11.03
CA ILE A 19 -12.85 22.64 -9.65
C ILE A 19 -13.96 21.62 -9.79
N ILE A 20 -13.55 20.33 -9.90
CA ILE A 20 -14.50 19.22 -9.97
C ILE A 20 -15.23 19.28 -8.64
N ASP A 21 -16.53 19.53 -8.69
CA ASP A 21 -17.38 19.41 -7.51
C ASP A 21 -17.09 18.06 -6.86
N HIS A 22 -16.50 18.09 -5.67
CA HIS A 22 -16.09 16.89 -4.95
C HIS A 22 -17.23 15.89 -4.80
N ALA A 23 -18.44 16.37 -4.55
CA ALA A 23 -19.64 15.53 -4.46
C ALA A 23 -19.98 14.88 -5.81
N ALA A 24 -19.84 15.61 -6.92
CA ALA A 24 -20.04 15.04 -8.26
C ALA A 24 -18.99 13.98 -8.58
N TYR A 25 -17.72 14.24 -8.25
CA TYR A 25 -16.63 13.25 -8.39
C TYR A 25 -16.92 11.97 -7.60
N GLN A 26 -17.31 12.08 -6.34
CA GLN A 26 -17.62 10.93 -5.49
C GLN A 26 -18.79 10.10 -6.05
N LYS A 27 -19.84 10.74 -6.59
CA LYS A 27 -20.97 10.07 -7.24
C LYS A 27 -20.56 9.35 -8.52
N GLN A 28 -19.75 9.97 -9.36
CA GLN A 28 -19.22 9.36 -10.57
C GLN A 28 -18.38 8.13 -10.22
N LEU A 29 -17.41 8.29 -9.30
CA LEU A 29 -16.54 7.23 -8.86
C LEU A 29 -17.32 6.03 -8.29
N PHE A 30 -18.30 6.28 -7.43
CA PHE A 30 -19.17 5.24 -6.88
C PHE A 30 -19.89 4.49 -8.01
N SER A 31 -20.45 5.22 -8.99
CA SER A 31 -21.15 4.63 -10.12
C SER A 31 -20.25 3.74 -10.99
N GLU A 32 -18.98 4.13 -11.19
CA GLU A 32 -17.99 3.32 -11.93
C GLU A 32 -17.67 2.00 -11.21
N TYR A 33 -17.50 2.05 -9.90
CA TYR A 33 -17.08 0.88 -9.13
C TYR A 33 -18.23 -0.05 -8.75
N VAL A 34 -19.41 0.47 -8.47
CA VAL A 34 -20.55 -0.34 -8.05
C VAL A 34 -21.09 -1.27 -9.15
N ILE A 35 -20.79 -0.98 -10.43
CA ILE A 35 -21.21 -1.82 -11.57
C ILE A 35 -20.20 -2.90 -11.96
N ARG A 36 -19.03 -2.98 -11.29
CA ARG A 36 -18.02 -4.00 -11.58
C ARG A 36 -18.60 -5.41 -11.42
N ASN A 37 -18.19 -6.30 -12.30
CA ASN A 37 -18.62 -7.70 -12.28
C ASN A 37 -17.52 -8.56 -11.66
N ASP A 38 -17.60 -8.76 -10.35
CA ASP A 38 -16.68 -9.56 -9.55
C ASP A 38 -17.46 -10.46 -8.58
N ASP A 39 -16.74 -11.15 -7.68
CA ASP A 39 -17.31 -12.01 -6.64
C ASP A 39 -18.28 -11.29 -5.69
N ASN A 40 -18.30 -9.95 -5.67
CA ASN A 40 -19.18 -9.12 -4.86
C ASN A 40 -20.40 -8.59 -5.64
N LYS A 41 -20.68 -9.12 -6.82
CA LYS A 41 -21.74 -8.64 -7.71
C LYS A 41 -23.09 -8.42 -7.01
N GLU A 42 -23.53 -9.34 -6.19
CA GLU A 42 -24.80 -9.21 -5.46
C GLU A 42 -24.80 -8.02 -4.51
N LYS A 43 -23.74 -7.85 -3.73
CA LYS A 43 -23.59 -6.68 -2.85
C LYS A 43 -23.55 -5.37 -3.64
N ARG A 44 -22.82 -5.35 -4.76
CA ARG A 44 -22.78 -4.17 -5.63
C ARG A 44 -24.14 -3.82 -6.21
N GLN A 45 -24.94 -4.82 -6.61
CA GLN A 45 -26.30 -4.61 -7.10
C GLN A 45 -27.22 -4.05 -6.00
N GLU A 46 -27.09 -4.52 -4.77
CA GLU A 46 -27.81 -3.97 -3.62
C GLU A 46 -27.45 -2.50 -3.37
N LEU A 47 -26.15 -2.19 -3.32
CA LEU A 47 -25.66 -0.82 -3.16
C LEU A 47 -26.13 0.10 -4.30
N LEU A 48 -26.10 -0.38 -5.55
CA LEU A 48 -26.59 0.38 -6.69
C LEU A 48 -28.10 0.67 -6.58
N LYS A 49 -28.89 -0.29 -6.12
CA LYS A 49 -30.33 -0.09 -5.90
C LYS A 49 -30.59 0.97 -4.82
N ARG A 50 -29.86 0.91 -3.70
CA ARG A 50 -29.97 1.88 -2.60
C ARG A 50 -29.54 3.28 -3.06
N PHE A 51 -28.47 3.38 -3.84
CA PHE A 51 -28.02 4.63 -4.43
C PHE A 51 -29.06 5.28 -5.35
N LYS A 52 -29.69 4.46 -6.24
CA LYS A 52 -30.78 4.92 -7.11
C LYS A 52 -32.03 5.36 -6.35
N ASN A 53 -32.24 4.82 -5.16
CA ASN A 53 -33.34 5.23 -4.26
C ASN A 53 -33.01 6.50 -3.45
N GLY A 54 -31.85 7.15 -3.69
CA GLY A 54 -31.49 8.42 -3.06
C GLY A 54 -30.78 8.27 -1.70
N GLU A 55 -30.27 7.09 -1.35
CA GLU A 55 -29.49 6.92 -0.12
C GLU A 55 -28.17 7.67 -0.22
N THR A 56 -27.70 8.24 0.90
CA THR A 56 -26.52 9.10 0.94
C THR A 56 -25.24 8.31 0.70
N LEU A 57 -24.27 8.93 -0.01
CA LEU A 57 -22.96 8.34 -0.21
C LEU A 57 -22.10 8.45 1.03
N SER A 58 -22.08 9.61 1.68
CA SER A 58 -21.21 9.93 2.82
C SER A 58 -21.88 9.76 4.17
N GLY A 59 -21.06 9.76 5.23
CA GLY A 59 -21.48 9.62 6.61
C GLY A 59 -21.34 8.19 7.16
N GLU A 60 -21.56 8.02 8.45
CA GLU A 60 -21.32 6.74 9.16
C GLU A 60 -22.03 5.53 8.52
N LYS A 61 -23.19 5.75 7.89
CA LYS A 61 -23.98 4.74 7.18
C LYS A 61 -23.98 4.94 5.67
N GLY A 62 -23.03 5.74 5.15
CA GLY A 62 -22.95 6.07 3.74
C GLY A 62 -22.54 4.90 2.87
N LEU A 63 -23.06 4.89 1.62
CA LEU A 63 -22.79 3.83 0.65
C LEU A 63 -21.29 3.80 0.24
N ARG A 64 -20.59 4.95 0.29
CA ARG A 64 -19.14 5.06 0.06
C ARG A 64 -18.38 4.13 1.00
N LYS A 65 -18.68 4.22 2.29
CA LYS A 65 -18.08 3.37 3.32
C LYS A 65 -18.38 1.89 3.10
N GLU A 66 -19.60 1.55 2.72
CA GLU A 66 -19.99 0.15 2.50
C GLU A 66 -19.28 -0.46 1.28
N LEU A 67 -19.17 0.28 0.17
CA LEU A 67 -18.44 -0.18 -1.02
C LEU A 67 -16.95 -0.32 -0.75
N ALA A 68 -16.35 0.66 -0.12
CA ALA A 68 -14.93 0.68 0.22
C ALA A 68 -14.53 -0.43 1.22
N ALA A 69 -15.46 -0.97 2.00
CA ALA A 69 -15.18 -2.05 2.94
C ALA A 69 -14.67 -3.35 2.26
N PHE A 70 -15.00 -3.55 1.00
CA PHE A 70 -14.63 -4.74 0.24
C PHE A 70 -14.04 -4.47 -1.14
N ASP A 71 -13.75 -3.21 -1.46
CA ASP A 71 -13.08 -2.79 -2.70
C ASP A 71 -11.96 -1.81 -2.36
N LEU A 72 -10.74 -2.33 -2.29
CA LEU A 72 -9.53 -1.55 -1.96
C LEU A 72 -9.17 -0.53 -3.03
N GLY A 73 -9.43 -0.84 -4.30
CA GLY A 73 -9.24 0.09 -5.40
C GLY A 73 -10.18 1.29 -5.28
N TYR A 74 -11.44 1.05 -4.90
CA TYR A 74 -12.41 2.10 -4.60
C TYR A 74 -12.00 2.90 -3.37
N PHE A 75 -11.59 2.23 -2.28
CA PHE A 75 -11.12 2.89 -1.07
C PHE A 75 -10.00 3.89 -1.37
N GLY A 76 -8.98 3.47 -2.13
CA GLY A 76 -7.87 4.36 -2.50
C GLY A 76 -8.33 5.59 -3.27
N ARG A 77 -9.23 5.45 -4.23
CA ARG A 77 -9.70 6.58 -5.02
C ARG A 77 -10.73 7.45 -4.32
N ALA A 78 -11.55 6.88 -3.46
CA ALA A 78 -12.62 7.61 -2.76
C ALA A 78 -12.08 8.42 -1.57
N TYR A 79 -11.13 7.88 -0.82
CA TYR A 79 -10.59 8.56 0.37
C TYR A 79 -9.19 9.14 0.18
N LEU A 80 -8.39 8.58 -0.73
CA LEU A 80 -7.00 8.95 -0.93
C LEU A 80 -6.74 9.45 -2.36
N SER A 81 -7.69 10.23 -2.91
CA SER A 81 -7.62 10.73 -4.29
C SER A 81 -6.37 11.57 -4.59
N HIS A 82 -5.79 12.20 -3.57
CA HIS A 82 -4.53 12.95 -3.66
C HIS A 82 -3.30 12.04 -3.87
N TYR A 83 -3.36 10.75 -3.49
CA TYR A 83 -2.35 9.75 -3.84
C TYR A 83 -2.73 8.98 -5.12
N PHE A 84 -4.00 8.67 -5.30
CA PHE A 84 -4.53 7.84 -6.40
C PHE A 84 -5.21 8.66 -7.49
N VAL A 85 -4.50 9.67 -8.00
CA VAL A 85 -4.99 10.59 -9.05
C VAL A 85 -5.29 9.86 -10.36
N ARG A 86 -4.47 8.86 -10.72
CA ARG A 86 -4.61 8.11 -11.97
C ARG A 86 -5.34 6.78 -11.75
N LYS A 87 -5.95 6.26 -12.82
CA LYS A 87 -6.52 4.91 -12.80
C LYS A 87 -5.44 3.89 -12.43
N SER A 88 -5.75 3.01 -11.49
CA SER A 88 -4.84 1.93 -11.08
C SER A 88 -4.54 0.99 -12.26
N PRO A 89 -3.28 0.66 -12.50
CA PRO A 89 -2.93 -0.37 -13.48
C PRO A 89 -3.35 -1.75 -12.96
N ALA A 90 -3.53 -2.71 -13.87
CA ALA A 90 -3.93 -4.08 -13.53
C ALA A 90 -3.04 -4.75 -12.47
N PHE A 91 -1.77 -4.39 -12.44
CA PHE A 91 -0.82 -4.81 -11.42
C PHE A 91 -1.25 -4.40 -9.99
N HIS A 92 -1.77 -3.19 -9.80
CA HIS A 92 -2.27 -2.75 -8.48
C HIS A 92 -3.57 -3.48 -8.11
N GLU A 93 -4.44 -3.76 -9.07
CA GLU A 93 -5.65 -4.58 -8.82
C GLU A 93 -5.28 -6.01 -8.39
N GLU A 94 -4.19 -6.59 -8.93
CA GLU A 94 -3.66 -7.87 -8.45
C GLU A 94 -3.11 -7.78 -7.01
N LEU A 95 -2.43 -6.67 -6.65
CA LEU A 95 -1.97 -6.45 -5.27
C LEU A 95 -3.13 -6.38 -4.29
N ASP A 96 -4.18 -5.63 -4.63
CA ASP A 96 -5.41 -5.53 -3.85
C ASP A 96 -6.06 -6.92 -3.66
N ALA A 97 -6.17 -7.70 -4.72
CA ALA A 97 -6.71 -9.06 -4.66
C ALA A 97 -5.87 -10.00 -3.77
N ILE A 98 -4.54 -9.88 -3.77
CA ILE A 98 -3.65 -10.64 -2.87
C ILE A 98 -3.92 -10.23 -1.41
N TRP A 99 -4.06 -8.94 -1.15
CA TRP A 99 -4.38 -8.45 0.19
C TRP A 99 -5.75 -8.92 0.65
N GLU A 100 -6.78 -8.76 -0.17
CA GLU A 100 -8.15 -9.18 0.15
C GLU A 100 -8.23 -10.68 0.46
N SER A 101 -7.64 -11.52 -0.38
CA SER A 101 -7.66 -12.98 -0.18
C SER A 101 -6.82 -13.44 1.02
N GLY A 102 -5.72 -12.75 1.29
CA GLY A 102 -4.78 -13.08 2.34
C GLY A 102 -5.10 -12.45 3.69
N VAL A 103 -5.30 -11.15 3.72
CA VAL A 103 -5.42 -10.36 4.96
C VAL A 103 -6.88 -10.15 5.36
N LEU A 104 -7.76 -9.82 4.43
CA LEU A 104 -9.16 -9.54 4.75
C LEU A 104 -10.03 -10.78 4.90
N LYS A 105 -9.71 -11.92 4.36
CA LYS A 105 -10.37 -13.25 4.47
C LYS A 105 -11.90 -13.28 4.61
N SER A 106 -12.54 -12.21 5.03
CA SER A 106 -13.97 -12.04 5.21
C SER A 106 -14.40 -10.68 4.69
N LYS A 107 -15.44 -10.67 3.87
CA LYS A 107 -16.05 -9.47 3.33
C LYS A 107 -17.00 -8.79 4.34
N ASN A 108 -17.05 -9.30 5.59
CA ASN A 108 -17.80 -8.72 6.68
C ASN A 108 -16.86 -8.25 7.78
N PRO A 109 -16.63 -6.90 7.92
CA PRO A 109 -15.72 -6.33 8.89
C PRO A 109 -16.02 -6.77 10.33
N LEU A 110 -17.29 -6.76 10.74
CA LEU A 110 -17.69 -7.11 12.09
C LEU A 110 -17.47 -8.59 12.41
N LYS A 111 -17.75 -9.47 11.45
CA LYS A 111 -17.49 -10.90 11.59
C LYS A 111 -15.99 -11.16 11.66
N TYR A 112 -15.22 -10.54 10.77
CA TYR A 112 -13.79 -10.68 10.73
C TYR A 112 -13.14 -10.24 12.06
N ALA A 113 -13.44 -9.03 12.54
CA ALA A 113 -12.90 -8.50 13.78
C ALA A 113 -13.21 -9.39 15.02
N LYS A 114 -14.37 -10.05 15.05
CA LYS A 114 -14.75 -10.97 16.15
C LYS A 114 -14.11 -12.35 16.05
N GLU A 115 -13.86 -12.84 14.86
CA GLU A 115 -13.45 -14.24 14.62
C GLU A 115 -11.97 -14.39 14.24
N ILE A 116 -11.20 -13.30 14.16
CA ILE A 116 -9.83 -13.31 13.66
C ILE A 116 -8.93 -14.32 14.42
N SER A 117 -9.11 -14.48 15.72
CA SER A 117 -8.34 -15.42 16.54
C SER A 117 -8.57 -16.90 16.15
N ARG A 118 -9.67 -17.19 15.44
CA ARG A 118 -10.02 -18.54 14.96
C ARG A 118 -9.53 -18.77 13.53
N MET A 119 -9.06 -17.72 12.85
CA MET A 119 -8.60 -17.78 11.46
C MET A 119 -7.11 -18.13 11.42
N LYS A 120 -6.71 -18.91 10.41
CA LYS A 120 -5.30 -19.15 10.14
C LYS A 120 -4.72 -17.95 9.39
N GLY A 121 -3.58 -17.43 9.86
CA GLY A 121 -2.84 -16.35 9.22
C GLY A 121 -2.36 -16.71 7.81
N SER A 122 -2.33 -15.73 6.93
CA SER A 122 -1.76 -15.82 5.59
C SER A 122 -0.30 -15.38 5.60
N ARG A 123 0.44 -15.84 4.60
CA ARG A 123 1.84 -15.43 4.39
C ARG A 123 2.03 -15.10 2.93
N ASN A 124 2.11 -13.84 2.62
CA ASN A 124 2.28 -13.33 1.28
C ASN A 124 3.66 -12.70 1.13
N VAL A 125 4.30 -12.92 0.00
CA VAL A 125 5.56 -12.29 -0.36
C VAL A 125 5.48 -11.77 -1.79
N ILE A 126 5.75 -10.49 -1.95
CA ILE A 126 5.62 -9.78 -3.23
C ILE A 126 6.95 -9.12 -3.55
N ALA A 127 7.50 -9.46 -4.70
CA ALA A 127 8.64 -8.76 -5.27
C ALA A 127 8.19 -7.95 -6.48
N ALA A 128 8.41 -6.64 -6.45
CA ALA A 128 8.11 -5.75 -7.57
C ALA A 128 9.25 -4.73 -7.77
N PRO A 129 9.41 -4.20 -8.98
CA PRO A 129 10.42 -3.20 -9.26
C PRO A 129 10.24 -1.91 -8.43
N ARG A 130 11.31 -1.13 -8.30
CA ARG A 130 11.24 0.23 -7.71
C ARG A 130 10.34 1.13 -8.56
N GLY A 131 9.73 2.15 -7.95
CA GLY A 131 8.88 3.13 -8.65
C GLY A 131 7.48 2.64 -9.06
N HIS A 132 7.05 1.44 -8.61
CA HIS A 132 5.75 0.86 -8.97
C HIS A 132 4.68 1.04 -7.87
N ALA A 133 4.84 2.02 -7.00
CA ALA A 133 3.91 2.39 -5.92
C ALA A 133 3.44 1.21 -5.04
N LYS A 134 4.27 0.16 -4.89
CA LYS A 134 3.95 -1.02 -4.05
C LYS A 134 3.71 -0.65 -2.59
N SER A 135 4.57 0.24 -2.04
CA SER A 135 4.49 0.71 -0.65
C SER A 135 3.25 1.56 -0.42
N THR A 136 2.95 2.49 -1.35
CA THR A 136 1.75 3.32 -1.29
C THR A 136 0.47 2.48 -1.30
N ASN A 137 0.44 1.39 -2.08
CA ASN A 137 -0.72 0.48 -2.09
C ASN A 137 -0.78 -0.37 -0.82
N LEU A 138 0.21 -1.23 -0.60
CA LEU A 138 0.12 -2.30 0.40
C LEU A 138 0.48 -1.83 1.81
N THR A 139 1.54 -1.01 1.96
CA THR A 139 2.00 -0.59 3.28
C THR A 139 1.18 0.57 3.82
N PHE A 140 0.87 1.55 3.01
CA PHE A 140 0.09 2.72 3.42
C PHE A 140 -1.42 2.50 3.26
N LYS A 141 -1.95 2.47 2.02
CA LYS A 141 -3.41 2.40 1.74
C LYS A 141 -4.09 1.23 2.44
N ASP A 142 -3.56 0.02 2.26
CA ASP A 142 -4.22 -1.20 2.75
C ASP A 142 -4.10 -1.36 4.27
N SER A 143 -3.00 -0.85 4.87
CA SER A 143 -2.89 -0.78 6.33
C SER A 143 -3.84 0.25 6.92
N LEU A 144 -3.98 1.42 6.30
CA LEU A 144 -4.97 2.43 6.70
C LEU A 144 -6.39 1.88 6.61
N HIS A 145 -6.73 1.18 5.51
CA HIS A 145 -8.00 0.49 5.35
C HIS A 145 -8.25 -0.50 6.52
N ALA A 146 -7.26 -1.32 6.85
CA ALA A 146 -7.39 -2.26 7.97
C ALA A 146 -7.61 -1.55 9.32
N VAL A 147 -7.03 -0.36 9.51
CA VAL A 147 -7.21 0.48 10.71
C VAL A 147 -8.62 1.05 10.78
N VAL A 148 -9.10 1.71 9.73
CA VAL A 148 -10.39 2.43 9.78
C VAL A 148 -11.58 1.48 9.89
N TYR A 149 -11.49 0.30 9.26
CA TYR A 149 -12.53 -0.74 9.38
C TYR A 149 -12.37 -1.66 10.60
N GLY A 150 -11.27 -1.55 11.34
CA GLY A 150 -11.02 -2.43 12.49
C GLY A 150 -10.81 -3.89 12.12
N TYR A 151 -10.24 -4.17 10.94
CA TYR A 151 -9.95 -5.55 10.52
C TYR A 151 -8.83 -6.19 11.31
N LYS A 152 -7.95 -5.39 11.87
CA LYS A 152 -6.79 -5.84 12.67
C LYS A 152 -6.76 -5.11 14.00
N HIS A 153 -6.21 -5.77 15.01
CA HIS A 153 -6.10 -5.22 16.37
C HIS A 153 -4.72 -4.66 16.64
N TYR A 154 -3.69 -5.27 16.04
CA TYR A 154 -2.32 -4.87 16.25
C TYR A 154 -1.47 -5.06 14.98
N ILE A 155 -1.11 -3.97 14.37
CA ILE A 155 -0.35 -3.91 13.12
C ILE A 155 1.10 -3.53 13.41
N LEU A 156 2.05 -4.28 12.84
CA LEU A 156 3.47 -3.91 12.81
C LEU A 156 3.87 -3.52 11.40
N LEU A 157 4.40 -2.32 11.24
CA LEU A 157 5.04 -1.83 10.02
C LEU A 157 6.55 -1.94 10.20
N LEU A 158 7.19 -2.74 9.36
CA LEU A 158 8.62 -3.00 9.41
C LEU A 158 9.26 -2.51 8.11
N SER A 159 10.35 -1.75 8.22
CA SER A 159 11.15 -1.32 7.07
C SER A 159 12.65 -1.49 7.36
N ASP A 160 13.52 -1.14 6.40
CA ASP A 160 14.98 -1.25 6.58
C ASP A 160 15.47 -0.38 7.74
N SER A 161 14.92 0.83 7.89
CA SER A 161 15.21 1.76 8.97
C SER A 161 13.97 2.09 9.81
N SER A 162 14.19 2.63 11.02
CA SER A 162 13.09 3.12 11.84
C SER A 162 12.44 4.35 11.25
N GLU A 163 13.21 5.24 10.65
CA GLU A 163 12.76 6.48 10.02
C GLU A 163 11.79 6.18 8.88
N GLN A 164 12.11 5.22 8.02
CA GLN A 164 11.23 4.82 6.92
C GLN A 164 9.93 4.18 7.43
N ALA A 165 10.01 3.31 8.43
CA ALA A 165 8.82 2.71 9.03
C ALA A 165 7.93 3.76 9.73
N GLU A 166 8.55 4.73 10.41
CA GLU A 166 7.85 5.86 11.06
C GLU A 166 7.23 6.80 10.02
N GLY A 167 7.85 6.97 8.83
CA GLY A 167 7.29 7.73 7.71
C GLY A 167 5.94 7.16 7.26
N PHE A 168 5.83 5.85 7.05
CA PHE A 168 4.54 5.23 6.72
C PHE A 168 3.49 5.40 7.82
N LEU A 169 3.91 5.32 9.08
CA LEU A 169 3.00 5.56 10.20
C LEU A 169 2.54 7.03 10.26
N ASP A 170 3.41 7.95 9.91
CA ASP A 170 3.10 9.38 9.89
C ASP A 170 2.10 9.73 8.78
N GLU A 171 2.24 9.14 7.58
CA GLU A 171 1.25 9.23 6.52
C GLU A 171 -0.12 8.71 7.00
N ILE A 172 -0.17 7.53 7.64
CA ILE A 172 -1.42 7.00 8.23
C ILE A 172 -2.01 7.94 9.28
N LYS A 173 -1.19 8.53 10.13
CA LYS A 173 -1.66 9.51 11.15
C LYS A 173 -2.26 10.74 10.51
N THR A 174 -1.59 11.28 9.49
CA THR A 174 -2.06 12.47 8.76
C THR A 174 -3.45 12.23 8.18
N GLU A 175 -3.67 11.09 7.52
CA GLU A 175 -4.98 10.73 7.00
C GLU A 175 -6.04 10.57 8.09
N LEU A 176 -5.70 9.96 9.21
CA LEU A 176 -6.63 9.81 10.35
C LEU A 176 -6.97 11.13 11.06
N GLU A 177 -6.09 12.13 10.95
CA GLU A 177 -6.26 13.46 11.58
C GLU A 177 -6.90 14.49 10.67
N GLU A 178 -6.59 14.47 9.38
CA GLU A 178 -6.86 15.59 8.47
C GLU A 178 -7.80 15.24 7.31
N ASN A 179 -7.95 13.95 6.96
CA ASN A 179 -8.78 13.55 5.84
C ASN A 179 -10.27 13.71 6.16
N ALA A 180 -10.89 14.72 5.56
CA ALA A 180 -12.29 15.07 5.79
C ALA A 180 -13.26 13.94 5.45
N ASP A 181 -13.04 13.23 4.34
CA ASP A 181 -13.88 12.11 3.91
C ASP A 181 -13.81 10.93 4.87
N LEU A 182 -12.60 10.61 5.40
CA LEU A 182 -12.45 9.59 6.42
C LEU A 182 -13.12 9.99 7.73
N ILE A 183 -12.96 11.25 8.15
CA ILE A 183 -13.57 11.75 9.39
C ILE A 183 -15.10 11.77 9.27
N GLU A 184 -15.65 12.16 8.11
CA GLU A 184 -17.10 12.16 7.87
C GLU A 184 -17.69 10.75 7.98
N ASP A 185 -17.03 9.74 7.43
CA ASP A 185 -17.57 8.37 7.36
C ASP A 185 -17.23 7.53 8.60
N PHE A 186 -16.06 7.72 9.22
CA PHE A 186 -15.59 6.88 10.33
C PHE A 186 -15.54 7.62 11.68
N GLY A 187 -15.75 8.93 11.68
CA GLY A 187 -15.52 9.76 12.84
C GLY A 187 -14.02 9.97 13.13
N SER A 188 -13.70 10.81 14.08
CA SER A 188 -12.30 11.00 14.50
C SER A 188 -11.74 9.74 15.17
N LEU A 189 -10.74 9.12 14.55
CA LEU A 189 -10.06 7.92 15.05
C LEU A 189 -8.77 8.22 15.82
N LYS A 190 -8.37 9.49 15.95
CA LYS A 190 -7.20 9.91 16.72
C LYS A 190 -7.35 9.50 18.18
N GLY A 191 -6.40 8.69 18.67
CA GLY A 191 -6.40 8.22 20.04
C GLY A 191 -5.83 9.24 21.02
N GLU A 192 -6.31 9.20 22.27
CA GLU A 192 -5.91 10.15 23.30
C GLU A 192 -4.64 9.73 24.05
N LYS A 193 -4.36 8.40 24.13
CA LYS A 193 -3.32 7.85 25.02
C LYS A 193 -1.94 7.73 24.37
N THR A 194 -1.88 7.25 23.13
CA THR A 194 -0.63 6.96 22.43
C THR A 194 -0.75 7.46 21.01
N TRP A 195 0.01 8.51 20.70
CA TRP A 195 0.06 9.12 19.37
C TRP A 195 1.47 9.66 19.11
N ARG A 196 2.41 8.72 18.88
CA ARG A 196 3.85 9.01 18.77
C ARG A 196 4.32 8.76 17.34
N SER A 197 5.56 9.15 17.00
CA SER A 197 6.17 8.87 15.71
C SER A 197 6.26 7.37 15.43
N ASN A 198 6.57 6.57 16.42
CA ASN A 198 6.80 5.14 16.28
C ASN A 198 5.63 4.25 16.73
N GLY A 199 4.48 4.82 17.10
CA GLY A 199 3.34 4.02 17.53
C GLY A 199 2.11 4.81 17.90
N ILE A 200 0.96 4.33 17.46
CA ILE A 200 -0.36 4.92 17.75
C ILE A 200 -1.32 3.87 18.32
N LEU A 201 -2.28 4.38 19.07
CA LEU A 201 -3.45 3.65 19.52
C LEU A 201 -4.68 4.48 19.17
N THR A 202 -5.48 3.99 18.22
CA THR A 202 -6.67 4.68 17.73
C THR A 202 -7.85 4.58 18.72
N LYS A 203 -8.89 5.43 18.53
CA LYS A 203 -10.12 5.36 19.35
C LYS A 203 -10.87 4.05 19.22
N ASN A 204 -10.82 3.41 18.03
CA ASN A 204 -11.39 2.08 17.81
C ASN A 204 -10.48 0.93 18.31
N ASP A 205 -9.49 1.26 19.18
CA ASP A 205 -8.61 0.32 19.89
C ASP A 205 -7.66 -0.48 18.98
N ILE A 206 -7.26 0.09 17.84
CA ILE A 206 -6.26 -0.51 16.96
C ILE A 206 -4.89 0.06 17.29
N LYS A 207 -3.93 -0.82 17.53
CA LYS A 207 -2.53 -0.44 17.74
C LYS A 207 -1.73 -0.59 16.45
N VAL A 208 -0.98 0.45 16.07
CA VAL A 208 0.00 0.38 14.98
C VAL A 208 1.36 0.79 15.51
N GLU A 209 2.39 0.02 15.22
CA GLU A 209 3.78 0.33 15.59
C GLU A 209 4.70 0.22 14.37
N ALA A 210 5.61 1.19 14.26
CA ALA A 210 6.67 1.26 13.26
C ALA A 210 8.01 0.81 13.85
N ILE A 211 8.73 -0.07 13.14
CA ILE A 211 9.95 -0.70 13.66
C ILE A 211 10.97 -0.90 12.52
N GLY A 212 12.19 -0.42 12.71
CA GLY A 212 13.29 -0.71 11.79
C GLY A 212 13.80 -2.16 11.88
N SER A 213 14.39 -2.64 10.80
CA SER A 213 14.96 -3.97 10.71
C SER A 213 16.04 -4.22 11.78
N GLY A 214 16.20 -5.48 12.18
CA GLY A 214 17.15 -5.88 13.23
C GLY A 214 16.72 -5.55 14.67
N LYS A 215 15.68 -4.74 14.88
CA LYS A 215 15.20 -4.39 16.23
C LYS A 215 14.36 -5.50 16.85
N LYS A 216 14.10 -5.40 18.18
CA LYS A 216 13.31 -6.38 18.93
C LYS A 216 11.84 -6.31 18.53
N VAL A 217 11.34 -7.39 17.92
CA VAL A 217 9.93 -7.55 17.51
C VAL A 217 9.17 -8.50 18.43
N ARG A 218 9.83 -9.53 18.97
CA ARG A 218 9.21 -10.55 19.83
C ARG A 218 8.73 -10.01 21.17
N GLY A 219 7.67 -10.62 21.71
CA GLY A 219 7.11 -10.29 23.02
C GLY A 219 6.21 -9.05 23.01
N ARG A 220 5.93 -8.47 21.86
CA ARG A 220 4.99 -7.37 21.74
C ARG A 220 3.56 -7.88 21.80
N LYS A 221 2.71 -7.13 22.46
CA LYS A 221 1.27 -7.39 22.54
C LYS A 221 0.49 -6.10 22.74
N HIS A 222 -0.76 -6.12 22.35
CA HIS A 222 -1.75 -5.11 22.69
C HIS A 222 -2.93 -5.81 23.35
N ARG A 223 -3.19 -5.50 24.63
CA ARG A 223 -4.14 -6.25 25.48
C ARG A 223 -3.87 -7.77 25.39
N ASN A 224 -4.84 -8.54 24.88
CA ASN A 224 -4.73 -10.00 24.65
C ASN A 224 -4.25 -10.38 23.24
N TRP A 225 -4.05 -9.38 22.34
CA TRP A 225 -3.64 -9.61 20.96
C TRP A 225 -2.12 -9.59 20.81
N ARG A 226 -1.56 -10.58 20.14
CA ARG A 226 -0.27 -10.47 19.47
C ARG A 226 -0.47 -9.73 18.16
N PRO A 227 0.60 -9.23 17.51
CA PRO A 227 0.46 -8.66 16.17
C PRO A 227 -0.32 -9.61 15.27
N ASP A 228 -1.44 -9.15 14.74
CA ASP A 228 -2.31 -9.90 13.84
C ASP A 228 -2.10 -9.52 12.37
N LEU A 229 -1.33 -8.45 12.13
CA LEU A 229 -0.78 -8.10 10.82
C LEU A 229 0.66 -7.62 10.98
N ILE A 230 1.56 -8.18 10.17
CA ILE A 230 2.96 -7.76 10.06
C ILE A 230 3.23 -7.44 8.59
N VAL A 231 3.46 -6.16 8.31
CA VAL A 231 3.86 -5.67 6.99
C VAL A 231 5.37 -5.42 7.01
N LEU A 232 6.09 -6.04 6.08
CA LEU A 232 7.52 -5.80 5.87
C LEU A 232 7.68 -5.13 4.51
N ASP A 233 8.18 -3.92 4.49
CA ASP A 233 8.37 -3.14 3.27
C ASP A 233 9.83 -2.76 3.10
N ASP A 234 10.40 -3.22 1.98
CA ASP A 234 11.80 -2.99 1.58
C ASP A 234 12.77 -3.07 2.79
N ILE A 235 12.70 -4.17 3.59
CA ILE A 235 13.58 -4.37 4.75
C ILE A 235 15.02 -4.70 4.36
N GLU A 236 15.29 -4.84 3.09
CA GLU A 236 16.61 -5.03 2.50
C GLU A 236 17.03 -3.76 1.77
N ASN A 237 18.27 -3.33 2.01
CA ASN A 237 18.94 -2.25 1.30
C ASN A 237 20.29 -2.72 0.77
N ASP A 238 20.97 -1.88 -0.02
CA ASP A 238 22.25 -2.24 -0.65
C ASP A 238 23.33 -2.56 0.39
N GLU A 239 23.29 -1.94 1.58
CA GLU A 239 24.26 -2.20 2.64
C GLU A 239 24.02 -3.56 3.30
N ASN A 240 22.77 -3.87 3.70
CA ASN A 240 22.47 -5.07 4.47
C ASN A 240 22.40 -6.37 3.64
N VAL A 241 22.47 -6.26 2.29
CA VAL A 241 22.58 -7.42 1.39
C VAL A 241 23.98 -7.63 0.82
N ASN A 242 24.92 -6.72 1.08
CA ASN A 242 26.23 -6.70 0.44
C ASN A 242 27.07 -7.95 0.82
N THR A 243 27.21 -8.23 2.13
CA THR A 243 28.02 -9.36 2.59
C THR A 243 27.17 -10.60 2.97
N PRO A 244 27.71 -11.82 2.86
CA PRO A 244 27.04 -13.03 3.32
C PRO A 244 26.64 -12.99 4.79
N GLU A 245 27.49 -12.39 5.64
CA GLU A 245 27.24 -12.23 7.08
C GLU A 245 26.04 -11.36 7.36
N GLN A 246 25.90 -10.23 6.65
CA GLN A 246 24.77 -9.31 6.78
C GLN A 246 23.47 -10.01 6.33
N ARG A 247 23.47 -10.70 5.18
CA ARG A 247 22.32 -11.49 4.71
C ARG A 247 21.93 -12.56 5.72
N LYS A 248 22.89 -13.30 6.27
CA LYS A 248 22.67 -14.33 7.31
C LYS A 248 22.09 -13.73 8.59
N LYS A 249 22.55 -12.56 9.01
CA LYS A 249 22.05 -11.83 10.19
C LYS A 249 20.59 -11.42 9.99
N LEU A 250 20.25 -10.85 8.84
CA LEU A 250 18.89 -10.42 8.49
C LEU A 250 17.95 -11.63 8.40
N LYS A 251 18.37 -12.71 7.74
CA LYS A 251 17.61 -13.97 7.67
C LYS A 251 17.35 -14.56 9.06
N SER A 252 18.38 -14.60 9.93
CA SER A 252 18.24 -15.07 11.30
C SER A 252 17.26 -14.21 12.12
N TRP A 253 17.29 -12.89 11.95
CA TRP A 253 16.34 -11.99 12.60
C TRP A 253 14.92 -12.24 12.12
N PHE A 254 14.70 -12.35 10.81
CA PHE A 254 13.40 -12.67 10.24
C PHE A 254 12.83 -13.98 10.77
N GLU A 255 13.61 -15.07 10.71
CA GLU A 255 13.17 -16.41 11.13
C GLU A 255 12.95 -16.50 12.65
N LYS A 256 13.82 -15.89 13.46
CA LYS A 256 13.78 -16.02 14.92
C LYS A 256 12.91 -14.96 15.60
N ALA A 257 12.79 -13.77 15.04
CA ALA A 257 12.06 -12.67 15.65
C ALA A 257 10.74 -12.39 14.94
N VAL A 258 10.76 -12.05 13.66
CA VAL A 258 9.57 -11.61 12.92
C VAL A 258 8.56 -12.73 12.77
N SER A 259 8.97 -13.88 12.22
CA SER A 259 8.07 -15.03 11.98
C SER A 259 7.44 -15.61 13.25
N LYS A 260 7.96 -15.24 14.43
CA LYS A 260 7.50 -15.70 15.75
C LYS A 260 6.93 -14.56 16.61
N ALA A 261 6.77 -13.37 16.05
CA ALA A 261 6.21 -12.23 16.78
C ALA A 261 4.70 -12.33 16.97
N GLY A 262 4.04 -12.89 15.98
CA GLY A 262 2.59 -13.08 15.96
C GLY A 262 2.11 -14.39 16.59
N ASP A 263 0.92 -14.80 16.17
CA ASP A 263 0.24 -16.03 16.56
C ASP A 263 -0.22 -16.80 15.30
N THR A 264 -0.99 -17.87 15.47
CA THR A 264 -1.51 -18.69 14.35
C THR A 264 -2.37 -17.91 13.38
N TYR A 265 -3.04 -16.87 13.84
CA TYR A 265 -3.91 -15.98 13.08
C TYR A 265 -3.17 -14.81 12.40
N THR A 266 -1.88 -14.61 12.68
CA THR A 266 -1.11 -13.46 12.18
C THR A 266 -0.89 -13.55 10.68
N ASP A 267 -1.27 -12.50 9.99
CA ASP A 267 -0.96 -12.32 8.57
C ASP A 267 0.41 -11.64 8.41
N ILE A 268 1.18 -12.14 7.45
CA ILE A 268 2.47 -11.57 7.08
C ILE A 268 2.38 -11.15 5.61
N MET A 269 2.63 -9.88 5.36
CA MET A 269 2.78 -9.30 4.04
C MET A 269 4.21 -8.79 3.89
N TYR A 270 5.01 -9.47 3.08
CA TYR A 270 6.38 -9.06 2.81
C TYR A 270 6.47 -8.52 1.39
N ILE A 271 6.82 -7.26 1.27
CA ILE A 271 6.89 -6.50 0.03
C ILE A 271 8.32 -6.02 -0.14
N GLY A 272 8.87 -6.12 -1.34
CA GLY A 272 10.22 -5.59 -1.55
C GLY A 272 10.70 -5.67 -2.99
N THR A 273 11.91 -5.18 -3.17
CA THR A 273 12.66 -5.23 -4.43
C THR A 273 13.78 -6.27 -4.31
N VAL A 274 13.95 -7.12 -5.32
CA VAL A 274 15.05 -8.10 -5.32
C VAL A 274 16.37 -7.39 -5.60
N LEU A 275 17.23 -7.30 -4.58
CA LEU A 275 18.55 -6.66 -4.67
C LEU A 275 19.67 -7.66 -4.91
N HIS A 276 19.50 -8.91 -4.42
CA HIS A 276 20.54 -9.93 -4.53
C HIS A 276 19.90 -11.33 -4.70
N TYR A 277 20.55 -12.24 -5.44
CA TYR A 277 20.02 -13.59 -5.67
C TYR A 277 19.88 -14.44 -4.40
N ASP A 278 20.71 -14.18 -3.39
CA ASP A 278 20.69 -14.80 -2.05
C ASP A 278 20.22 -13.83 -0.96
N SER A 279 19.38 -12.85 -1.30
CA SER A 279 18.75 -11.95 -0.35
C SER A 279 17.66 -12.67 0.47
N LEU A 280 17.22 -12.09 1.57
CA LEU A 280 16.11 -12.64 2.36
C LEU A 280 14.85 -12.74 1.52
N LEU A 281 14.50 -11.67 0.77
CA LEU A 281 13.34 -11.67 -0.12
C LEU A 281 13.42 -12.80 -1.15
N SER A 282 14.58 -12.97 -1.81
CA SER A 282 14.79 -14.05 -2.77
C SER A 282 14.62 -15.43 -2.15
N ASN A 283 15.03 -15.62 -0.90
CA ASN A 283 14.86 -16.86 -0.16
C ASN A 283 13.40 -17.11 0.24
N VAL A 284 12.68 -16.05 0.70
CA VAL A 284 11.26 -16.16 1.07
C VAL A 284 10.38 -16.42 -0.15
N LEU A 285 10.68 -15.83 -1.31
CA LEU A 285 9.99 -16.10 -2.57
C LEU A 285 10.04 -17.58 -3.00
N ARG A 286 11.10 -18.30 -2.62
CA ARG A 286 11.26 -19.74 -2.90
C ARG A 286 10.67 -20.64 -1.81
N ASN A 287 10.20 -20.05 -0.70
CA ASN A 287 9.68 -20.82 0.42
C ASN A 287 8.20 -21.19 0.18
N PRO A 288 7.85 -22.50 0.07
CA PRO A 288 6.51 -22.96 -0.23
C PRO A 288 5.45 -22.64 0.84
N ARG A 289 5.87 -22.12 1.99
CA ARG A 289 4.96 -21.65 3.05
C ARG A 289 4.38 -20.27 2.78
N TYR A 290 4.89 -19.58 1.77
CA TYR A 290 4.45 -18.24 1.37
C TYR A 290 3.75 -18.30 0.01
N HIS A 291 2.68 -17.55 -0.12
CA HIS A 291 2.11 -17.23 -1.43
C HIS A 291 3.02 -16.17 -2.06
N ALA A 292 3.79 -16.59 -3.06
CA ALA A 292 4.83 -15.76 -3.67
C ALA A 292 4.38 -15.21 -5.01
N LYS A 293 4.57 -13.90 -5.21
CA LYS A 293 4.35 -13.24 -6.50
C LYS A 293 5.57 -12.38 -6.84
N LYS A 294 6.07 -12.52 -8.07
CA LYS A 294 7.19 -11.71 -8.58
C LYS A 294 6.78 -11.03 -9.88
N TYR A 295 6.86 -9.71 -9.90
CA TYR A 295 6.59 -8.88 -11.06
C TYR A 295 7.88 -8.49 -11.77
N ARG A 296 7.83 -8.39 -13.10
CA ARG A 296 8.94 -7.94 -13.94
C ARG A 296 8.78 -6.46 -14.26
N ALA A 297 9.89 -5.73 -14.34
CA ALA A 297 9.88 -4.34 -14.80
C ALA A 297 9.50 -4.23 -16.28
N VAL A 298 10.00 -5.14 -17.09
CA VAL A 298 9.70 -5.22 -18.52
C VAL A 298 8.85 -6.47 -18.75
N ILE A 299 7.61 -6.29 -19.18
CA ILE A 299 6.66 -7.38 -19.50
C ILE A 299 6.91 -7.86 -20.92
N SER A 300 7.07 -6.93 -21.86
CA SER A 300 7.40 -7.18 -23.27
C SER A 300 8.30 -6.08 -23.80
N TRP A 301 9.20 -6.46 -24.68
CA TRP A 301 10.03 -5.47 -25.39
C TRP A 301 9.18 -4.66 -26.37
N ALA A 302 9.66 -3.46 -26.70
CA ALA A 302 9.02 -2.60 -27.67
C ALA A 302 8.94 -3.29 -29.05
N LYS A 303 7.82 -3.12 -29.76
CA LYS A 303 7.66 -3.67 -31.11
C LYS A 303 8.62 -3.04 -32.12
N ASN A 304 8.97 -1.79 -31.92
CA ASN A 304 9.92 -1.05 -32.76
C ASN A 304 11.18 -0.74 -31.93
N GLN A 305 12.16 -1.63 -32.00
CA GLN A 305 13.41 -1.47 -31.25
C GLN A 305 14.24 -0.27 -31.76
N SER A 306 14.16 0.05 -33.03
CA SER A 306 14.94 1.17 -33.61
C SER A 306 14.59 2.53 -33.01
N LEU A 307 13.34 2.74 -32.58
CA LEU A 307 12.96 3.97 -31.89
C LEU A 307 13.58 4.06 -30.48
N TRP A 308 13.78 2.93 -29.83
CA TRP A 308 14.47 2.88 -28.55
C TRP A 308 15.98 3.15 -28.71
N ASP A 309 16.58 2.60 -29.76
CA ASP A 309 18.00 2.81 -30.04
C ASP A 309 18.26 4.29 -30.40
N GLU A 310 17.33 4.92 -31.15
CA GLU A 310 17.36 6.36 -31.46
C GLU A 310 17.20 7.19 -30.16
N TRP A 311 16.22 6.85 -29.32
CA TRP A 311 16.00 7.53 -28.04
C TRP A 311 17.22 7.41 -27.13
N GLU A 312 17.82 6.23 -27.01
CA GLU A 312 19.02 6.00 -26.21
C GLU A 312 20.20 6.85 -26.71
N SER A 313 20.35 6.95 -28.04
CA SER A 313 21.36 7.81 -28.64
C SER A 313 21.18 9.28 -28.29
N ILE A 314 19.94 9.80 -28.38
CA ILE A 314 19.60 11.18 -28.03
C ILE A 314 19.80 11.41 -26.53
N TYR A 315 19.32 10.52 -25.69
CA TYR A 315 19.43 10.63 -24.23
C TYR A 315 20.90 10.63 -23.77
N THR A 316 21.71 9.75 -24.34
CA THR A 316 23.13 9.69 -24.04
C THR A 316 23.87 10.97 -24.52
N CYS A 317 23.49 11.51 -25.67
CA CYS A 317 24.04 12.75 -26.17
C CYS A 317 23.71 13.95 -25.26
N LEU A 318 22.45 14.04 -24.78
CA LEU A 318 22.01 15.08 -23.86
C LEU A 318 22.71 15.03 -22.51
N LEU A 319 23.01 13.84 -21.98
CA LEU A 319 23.76 13.68 -20.73
C LEU A 319 25.20 14.19 -20.87
N TYR A 320 25.85 14.03 -22.02
CA TYR A 320 27.20 14.54 -22.26
C TYR A 320 27.24 16.04 -22.58
N THR A 321 26.14 16.62 -23.03
CA THR A 321 26.06 18.07 -23.36
C THR A 321 25.56 18.92 -22.21
N SER A 322 24.99 18.33 -21.17
CA SER A 322 24.62 19.04 -19.94
C SER A 322 25.87 19.40 -19.14
N PRO A 323 26.14 20.69 -18.88
CA PRO A 323 27.29 21.07 -18.06
C PRO A 323 27.15 20.45 -16.68
N SER A 324 28.19 19.75 -16.24
CA SER A 324 28.24 19.24 -14.88
C SER A 324 28.16 20.42 -13.90
N PRO A 325 27.50 20.29 -12.74
CA PRO A 325 27.53 21.32 -11.70
C PRO A 325 28.95 21.75 -11.30
N ARG A 326 29.97 20.94 -11.59
CA ARG A 326 31.40 21.26 -11.37
C ARG A 326 31.98 22.16 -12.47
N ASP A 327 31.35 22.29 -13.62
CA ASP A 327 31.85 23.12 -14.72
C ASP A 327 31.36 24.57 -14.66
N THR A 328 30.43 24.87 -13.74
CA THR A 328 29.91 26.22 -13.49
C THR A 328 30.66 26.96 -12.37
N GLU A 329 31.67 26.34 -11.73
CA GLU A 329 32.47 26.92 -10.66
C GLU A 329 33.93 27.31 -11.12
N ARG A 330 34.11 27.66 -12.40
CA ARG A 330 35.37 28.24 -12.87
C ARG A 330 35.20 29.64 -13.43
#